data_a326008a197129e8213677a25a142d46
#
_entry.id   a326008a197129e8213677a25a142d46
#
_cell.length_a   1.000
_cell.length_b   1.000
_cell.length_c   1.000
_cell.angle_alpha   90.00
_cell.angle_beta   90.00
_cell.angle_gamma   90.00
#
_symmetry.space_group_name_H-M   'P 1'
#
loop_
_entity.id
_entity.type
_entity.pdbx_description
1 polymer ?
#
loop_
_entity_poly.entity_id
_entity_poly.type
_entity_poly.pdbx_seq_one_letter_code
_entity_poly.pdbx_strand_id
1 'polypeptide(L)'
;QAYRRAGRIWSLMEYYSSQISQLVEQLASLPGIGAKTAQRLAFHIIDMPEERVEKLADSIVKAKKTIRYCKECLTLTDKELCPICANPQRNHKVIMVVENPRDMSAYEKTGKYEGVYHVLHGAISPMLGIGPSDIRLKELMHRLEKDVDEVIIATNSSLEGETTAMYISKLVKPTGIKVSRIASG
;
A
#
# COMPACT_ATOMS: atom_id res chain seq x y z
N GLN A 1 -25.23 -10.45 -9.36
CA GLN A 1 -24.69 -11.11 -8.12
C GLN A 1 -24.68 -10.18 -6.90
N ALA A 2 -24.52 -8.85 -7.07
CA ALA A 2 -24.59 -7.86 -5.97
C ALA A 2 -25.97 -7.80 -5.30
N TYR A 3 -27.05 -7.91 -6.06
CA TYR A 3 -28.41 -7.85 -5.56
C TYR A 3 -28.82 -9.05 -4.67
N ARG A 4 -28.24 -10.23 -4.89
CA ARG A 4 -28.49 -11.43 -4.05
C ARG A 4 -27.72 -11.41 -2.70
N ARG A 5 -26.65 -10.61 -2.58
CA ARG A 5 -25.94 -10.41 -1.30
C ARG A 5 -26.68 -9.42 -0.38
N ALA A 6 -27.29 -8.39 -0.94
CA ALA A 6 -28.09 -7.43 -0.18
C ALA A 6 -29.28 -8.12 0.55
N GLY A 7 -30.05 -8.98 -0.12
CA GLY A 7 -31.24 -9.61 0.45
C GLY A 7 -31.02 -10.49 1.69
N ARG A 8 -29.81 -11.03 1.91
CA ARG A 8 -29.50 -11.83 3.13
C ARG A 8 -29.05 -10.97 4.32
N ILE A 9 -28.57 -9.77 4.06
CA ILE A 9 -28.22 -8.81 5.12
C ILE A 9 -29.51 -8.21 5.72
N TRP A 10 -30.50 -7.91 4.87
CA TRP A 10 -31.79 -7.32 5.31
C TRP A 10 -32.57 -8.23 6.25
N SER A 11 -32.55 -9.56 6.09
CA SER A 11 -33.26 -10.49 6.97
C SER A 11 -32.66 -10.61 8.38
N LEU A 12 -31.41 -10.20 8.59
CA LEU A 12 -30.74 -10.18 9.90
C LEU A 12 -30.88 -8.83 10.60
N MET A 13 -31.24 -7.77 9.89
CA MET A 13 -31.36 -6.41 10.44
C MET A 13 -32.65 -6.18 11.22
N GLU A 14 -33.68 -7.01 11.05
CA GLU A 14 -34.97 -6.86 11.76
C GLU A 14 -34.89 -7.17 13.26
N TYR A 15 -33.80 -7.83 13.73
CA TYR A 15 -33.70 -8.28 15.14
C TYR A 15 -32.74 -7.42 15.97
N TYR A 16 -31.99 -6.48 15.38
CA TYR A 16 -31.02 -5.67 16.10
C TYR A 16 -31.41 -4.19 16.14
N SER A 17 -30.91 -3.48 17.16
CA SER A 17 -31.05 -2.02 17.19
C SER A 17 -30.39 -1.38 15.99
N SER A 18 -30.83 -0.21 15.59
CA SER A 18 -30.26 0.52 14.44
C SER A 18 -28.75 0.74 14.56
N GLN A 19 -28.23 0.97 15.77
CA GLN A 19 -26.81 1.17 16.04
C GLN A 19 -25.98 -0.10 15.80
N ILE A 20 -26.50 -1.27 16.23
CA ILE A 20 -25.84 -2.56 15.98
C ILE A 20 -25.79 -2.84 14.47
N SER A 21 -26.91 -2.63 13.80
CA SER A 21 -27.02 -2.83 12.35
C SER A 21 -26.03 -1.95 11.58
N GLN A 22 -25.92 -0.67 11.94
CA GLN A 22 -24.96 0.27 11.33
C GLN A 22 -23.51 -0.19 11.56
N LEU A 23 -23.17 -0.61 12.78
CA LEU A 23 -21.82 -1.10 13.07
C LEU A 23 -21.48 -2.34 12.25
N VAL A 24 -22.40 -3.30 12.15
CA VAL A 24 -22.23 -4.51 11.32
C VAL A 24 -22.04 -4.13 9.86
N GLU A 25 -22.83 -3.20 9.33
CA GLU A 25 -22.73 -2.74 7.94
C GLU A 25 -21.37 -2.09 7.65
N GLN A 26 -20.92 -1.18 8.53
CA GLN A 26 -19.61 -0.54 8.38
C GLN A 26 -18.46 -1.55 8.42
N LEU A 27 -18.49 -2.51 9.31
CA LEU A 27 -17.49 -3.58 9.37
C LEU A 27 -17.55 -4.50 8.13
N ALA A 28 -18.74 -4.81 7.62
CA ALA A 28 -18.93 -5.63 6.43
C ALA A 28 -18.50 -4.92 5.13
N SER A 29 -18.42 -3.60 5.14
CA SER A 29 -17.92 -2.82 4.01
C SER A 29 -16.39 -2.97 3.79
N LEU A 30 -15.66 -3.45 4.81
CA LEU A 30 -14.23 -3.63 4.73
C LEU A 30 -13.86 -4.86 3.87
N PRO A 31 -12.84 -4.76 3.00
CA PRO A 31 -12.39 -5.88 2.16
C PRO A 31 -12.05 -7.12 2.99
N GLY A 32 -12.55 -8.28 2.59
CA GLY A 32 -12.30 -9.55 3.27
C GLY A 32 -13.17 -9.81 4.51
N ILE A 33 -14.01 -8.86 4.93
CA ILE A 33 -14.95 -9.04 6.06
C ILE A 33 -16.33 -9.34 5.50
N GLY A 34 -16.75 -10.60 5.63
CA GLY A 34 -18.12 -11.02 5.31
C GLY A 34 -19.10 -10.73 6.44
N ALA A 35 -20.41 -10.76 6.14
CA ALA A 35 -21.48 -10.42 7.07
C ALA A 35 -21.40 -11.17 8.43
N LYS A 36 -21.07 -12.48 8.41
CA LYS A 36 -20.92 -13.27 9.65
C LYS A 36 -19.76 -12.81 10.52
N THR A 37 -18.63 -12.44 9.89
CA THR A 37 -17.46 -11.92 10.60
C THR A 37 -17.74 -10.53 11.14
N ALA A 38 -18.36 -9.66 10.33
CA ALA A 38 -18.76 -8.32 10.74
C ALA A 38 -19.67 -8.34 11.97
N GLN A 39 -20.68 -9.22 11.98
CA GLN A 39 -21.58 -9.42 13.12
C GLN A 39 -20.80 -9.85 14.39
N ARG A 40 -19.92 -10.84 14.27
CA ARG A 40 -19.10 -11.28 15.41
C ARG A 40 -18.18 -10.17 15.93
N LEU A 41 -17.59 -9.37 15.05
CA LEU A 41 -16.76 -8.23 15.43
C LEU A 41 -17.58 -7.14 16.11
N ALA A 42 -18.77 -6.83 15.59
CA ALA A 42 -19.66 -5.82 16.18
C ALA A 42 -20.03 -6.19 17.63
N PHE A 43 -20.44 -7.42 17.88
CA PHE A 43 -20.75 -7.86 19.25
C PHE A 43 -19.51 -7.82 20.15
N HIS A 44 -18.37 -8.27 19.65
CA HIS A 44 -17.13 -8.17 20.43
C HIS A 44 -16.78 -6.72 20.80
N ILE A 45 -16.95 -5.77 19.87
CA ILE A 45 -16.71 -4.34 20.14
C ILE A 45 -17.68 -3.81 21.20
N ILE A 46 -18.97 -4.22 21.15
CA ILE A 46 -19.98 -3.81 22.13
C ILE A 46 -19.65 -4.34 23.53
N ASP A 47 -19.09 -5.54 23.64
CA ASP A 47 -18.68 -6.16 24.90
C ASP A 47 -17.35 -5.61 25.44
N MET A 48 -16.61 -4.83 24.67
CA MET A 48 -15.35 -4.22 25.12
C MET A 48 -15.62 -3.05 26.07
N PRO A 49 -14.68 -2.75 27.01
CA PRO A 49 -14.71 -1.52 27.79
C PRO A 49 -14.73 -0.29 26.86
N GLU A 50 -15.53 0.72 27.19
CA GLU A 50 -15.72 1.95 26.40
C GLU A 50 -14.39 2.62 26.04
N GLU A 51 -13.48 2.76 27.00
CA GLU A 51 -12.13 3.32 26.78
C GLU A 51 -11.35 2.61 25.66
N ARG A 52 -11.49 1.28 25.56
CA ARG A 52 -10.84 0.51 24.49
C ARG A 52 -11.47 0.74 23.13
N VAL A 53 -12.79 0.92 23.09
CA VAL A 53 -13.54 1.23 21.87
C VAL A 53 -13.17 2.62 21.36
N GLU A 54 -13.15 3.62 22.25
CA GLU A 54 -12.69 4.97 21.91
C GLU A 54 -11.27 4.98 21.35
N LYS A 55 -10.36 4.29 22.02
CA LYS A 55 -8.96 4.19 21.55
C LYS A 55 -8.85 3.55 20.16
N LEU A 56 -9.66 2.53 19.87
CA LEU A 56 -9.73 1.92 18.54
C LEU A 56 -10.25 2.90 17.51
N ALA A 57 -11.35 3.57 17.79
CA ALA A 57 -11.97 4.54 16.90
C ALA A 57 -11.01 5.72 16.62
N ASP A 58 -10.40 6.27 17.65
CA ASP A 58 -9.41 7.36 17.55
C ASP A 58 -8.20 6.94 16.72
N SER A 59 -7.70 5.71 16.88
CA SER A 59 -6.57 5.20 16.12
C SER A 59 -6.90 5.15 14.62
N ILE A 60 -8.11 4.72 14.25
CA ILE A 60 -8.57 4.68 12.86
C ILE A 60 -8.64 6.10 12.27
N VAL A 61 -9.30 7.00 12.99
CA VAL A 61 -9.48 8.39 12.55
C VAL A 61 -8.13 9.12 12.46
N LYS A 62 -7.28 8.98 13.46
CA LYS A 62 -5.95 9.57 13.50
C LYS A 62 -5.08 9.08 12.35
N ALA A 63 -5.03 7.77 12.11
CA ALA A 63 -4.29 7.20 11.00
C ALA A 63 -4.75 7.81 9.66
N LYS A 64 -6.07 7.86 9.41
CA LYS A 64 -6.61 8.44 8.18
C LYS A 64 -6.26 9.92 8.01
N LYS A 65 -6.22 10.70 9.09
CA LYS A 65 -5.94 12.14 9.06
C LYS A 65 -4.45 12.47 8.94
N THR A 66 -3.57 11.65 9.51
CA THR A 66 -2.14 11.98 9.65
C THR A 66 -1.25 11.26 8.64
N ILE A 67 -1.63 10.06 8.18
CA ILE A 67 -0.84 9.31 7.21
C ILE A 67 -0.86 10.01 5.85
N ARG A 68 0.32 10.22 5.31
CA ARG A 68 0.60 10.84 4.00
C ARG A 68 1.67 10.05 3.26
N TYR A 69 1.98 10.46 2.04
CA TYR A 69 3.12 9.92 1.31
C TYR A 69 4.42 10.60 1.74
N CYS A 70 5.48 9.80 1.92
CA CYS A 70 6.84 10.31 2.08
C CYS A 70 7.22 11.13 0.84
N LYS A 71 7.76 12.32 1.03
CA LYS A 71 8.14 13.21 -0.09
C LYS A 71 9.18 12.62 -1.04
N GLU A 72 10.03 11.70 -0.55
CA GLU A 72 11.07 11.08 -1.38
C GLU A 72 10.63 9.75 -1.99
N CYS A 73 10.21 8.78 -1.18
CA CYS A 73 9.98 7.42 -1.67
C CYS A 73 8.50 7.07 -1.89
N LEU A 74 7.59 7.95 -1.52
CA LEU A 74 6.13 7.81 -1.64
C LEU A 74 5.53 6.65 -0.80
N THR A 75 6.29 6.05 0.13
CA THR A 75 5.67 5.15 1.10
C THR A 75 4.78 5.91 2.07
N LEU A 76 3.94 5.19 2.80
CA LEU A 76 3.06 5.78 3.80
C LEU A 76 3.85 6.16 5.06
N THR A 77 3.63 7.37 5.58
CA THR A 77 4.28 7.88 6.80
C THR A 77 3.43 8.97 7.45
N ASP A 78 3.61 9.20 8.73
CA ASP A 78 3.03 10.31 9.49
C ASP A 78 3.92 11.56 9.49
N LYS A 79 5.13 11.48 8.91
CA LYS A 79 6.12 12.55 8.82
C LYS A 79 6.32 13.00 7.37
N GLU A 80 7.10 14.03 7.17
CA GLU A 80 7.49 14.50 5.85
C GLU A 80 8.34 13.46 5.10
N LEU A 81 9.33 12.89 5.78
CA LEU A 81 10.14 11.77 5.32
C LEU A 81 9.88 10.54 6.19
N CYS A 82 9.80 9.38 5.57
CA CYS A 82 9.74 8.12 6.29
C CYS A 82 11.08 7.83 7.02
N PRO A 83 11.09 6.93 8.02
CA PRO A 83 12.31 6.62 8.78
C PRO A 83 13.50 6.18 7.91
N ILE A 84 13.24 5.54 6.76
CA ILE A 84 14.30 5.10 5.85
C ILE A 84 14.89 6.29 5.09
N CYS A 85 14.05 7.14 4.50
CA CYS A 85 14.52 8.32 3.76
C CYS A 85 15.14 9.39 4.67
N ALA A 86 14.74 9.44 5.95
CA ALA A 86 15.31 10.35 6.92
C ALA A 86 16.63 9.85 7.53
N ASN A 87 16.99 8.58 7.32
CA ASN A 87 18.20 7.99 7.91
C ASN A 87 19.44 8.31 7.05
N PRO A 88 20.39 9.11 7.55
CA PRO A 88 21.58 9.47 6.80
C PRO A 88 22.58 8.31 6.60
N GLN A 89 22.41 7.20 7.34
CA GLN A 89 23.27 6.01 7.20
C GLN A 89 22.83 5.13 6.03
N ARG A 90 21.67 5.38 5.43
CA ARG A 90 21.21 4.65 4.24
C ARG A 90 21.95 5.12 3.00
N ASN A 91 22.21 4.22 2.08
CA ASN A 91 22.78 4.58 0.79
C ASN A 91 21.71 5.18 -0.13
N HIS A 92 21.62 6.51 -0.14
CA HIS A 92 20.64 7.24 -0.97
C HIS A 92 20.94 7.18 -2.47
N LYS A 93 22.10 6.67 -2.88
CA LYS A 93 22.45 6.50 -4.31
C LYS A 93 21.93 5.20 -4.92
N VAL A 94 21.39 4.28 -4.09
CA VAL A 94 20.80 3.02 -4.54
C VAL A 94 19.32 3.01 -4.22
N ILE A 95 18.49 2.93 -5.26
CA ILE A 95 17.02 3.00 -5.14
C ILE A 95 16.40 1.66 -5.54
N MET A 96 15.71 1.00 -4.62
CA MET A 96 14.89 -0.16 -4.93
C MET A 96 13.47 0.27 -5.26
N VAL A 97 12.99 -0.08 -6.45
CA VAL A 97 11.65 0.25 -6.95
C VAL A 97 10.70 -0.92 -6.68
N VAL A 98 9.64 -0.66 -5.93
CA VAL A 98 8.60 -1.64 -5.55
C VAL A 98 7.22 -1.17 -5.96
N GLU A 99 6.27 -2.09 -6.12
CA GLU A 99 4.91 -1.76 -6.55
C GLU A 99 4.07 -1.11 -5.45
N ASN A 100 4.23 -1.54 -4.20
CA ASN A 100 3.40 -1.08 -3.09
C ASN A 100 4.18 -1.03 -1.76
N PRO A 101 3.63 -0.36 -0.72
CA PRO A 101 4.29 -0.25 0.58
C PRO A 101 4.49 -1.58 1.31
N ARG A 102 3.68 -2.62 1.02
CA ARG A 102 3.81 -3.94 1.65
C ARG A 102 5.04 -4.67 1.12
N ASP A 103 5.30 -4.58 -0.19
CA ASP A 103 6.50 -5.15 -0.80
C ASP A 103 7.75 -4.50 -0.20
N MET A 104 7.77 -3.16 -0.10
CA MET A 104 8.84 -2.44 0.58
C MET A 104 9.06 -2.97 2.01
N SER A 105 8.00 -3.13 2.78
CA SER A 105 8.08 -3.65 4.15
C SER A 105 8.61 -5.08 4.21
N ALA A 106 8.33 -5.92 3.22
CA ALA A 106 8.84 -7.28 3.14
C ALA A 106 10.37 -7.29 2.93
N TYR A 107 10.88 -6.46 2.01
CA TYR A 107 12.33 -6.34 1.81
C TYR A 107 13.03 -5.75 3.04
N GLU A 108 12.47 -4.73 3.65
CA GLU A 108 13.05 -4.07 4.82
C GLU A 108 13.15 -5.02 6.03
N LYS A 109 12.18 -5.90 6.22
CA LYS A 109 12.22 -6.94 7.27
C LYS A 109 13.39 -7.91 7.15
N THR A 110 13.98 -8.06 5.97
CA THR A 110 15.16 -8.93 5.79
C THR A 110 16.41 -8.36 6.46
N GLY A 111 16.46 -7.04 6.70
CA GLY A 111 17.60 -6.33 7.25
C GLY A 111 18.87 -6.34 6.38
N LYS A 112 18.76 -6.78 5.12
CA LYS A 112 19.91 -6.95 4.21
C LYS A 112 20.09 -5.80 3.22
N TYR A 113 19.07 -4.97 3.04
CA TYR A 113 19.10 -3.88 2.09
C TYR A 113 19.45 -2.56 2.78
N GLU A 114 20.49 -1.90 2.30
CA GLU A 114 21.01 -0.65 2.88
C GLU A 114 20.67 0.61 2.06
N GLY A 115 20.07 0.46 0.90
CA GLY A 115 19.63 1.56 0.05
C GLY A 115 18.28 2.16 0.49
N VAL A 116 17.70 3.00 -0.36
CA VAL A 116 16.39 3.60 -0.17
C VAL A 116 15.39 3.05 -1.19
N TYR A 117 14.10 3.33 -1.01
CA TYR A 117 13.05 2.78 -1.86
C TYR A 117 12.37 3.84 -2.71
N HIS A 118 11.63 3.38 -3.72
CA HIS A 118 10.60 4.14 -4.42
C HIS A 118 9.38 3.26 -4.62
N VAL A 119 8.21 3.76 -4.19
CA VAL A 119 6.95 3.02 -4.24
C VAL A 119 6.10 3.55 -5.40
N LEU A 120 5.79 2.67 -6.35
CA LEU A 120 5.03 3.02 -7.57
C LEU A 120 3.53 3.18 -7.34
N HIS A 121 2.98 2.58 -6.28
CA HIS A 121 1.54 2.48 -6.01
C HIS A 121 0.73 1.82 -7.14
N GLY A 122 1.32 0.85 -7.83
CA GLY A 122 0.71 0.07 -8.88
C GLY A 122 1.71 -0.54 -9.83
N ALA A 123 1.20 -1.18 -10.87
CA ALA A 123 1.94 -1.73 -11.99
C ALA A 123 1.24 -1.39 -13.30
N ILE A 124 1.99 -1.32 -14.40
CA ILE A 124 1.44 -1.11 -15.74
C ILE A 124 0.62 -2.34 -16.12
N SER A 125 -0.66 -2.15 -16.42
CA SER A 125 -1.57 -3.20 -16.84
C SER A 125 -2.41 -2.73 -18.05
N PRO A 126 -2.00 -3.04 -19.27
CA PRO A 126 -2.77 -2.68 -20.47
C PRO A 126 -4.20 -3.25 -20.46
N MET A 127 -4.37 -4.44 -19.88
CA MET A 127 -5.69 -5.08 -19.77
C MET A 127 -6.66 -4.32 -18.86
N LEU A 128 -6.13 -3.63 -17.83
CA LEU A 128 -6.92 -2.80 -16.91
C LEU A 128 -6.90 -1.31 -17.29
N GLY A 129 -6.27 -0.95 -18.41
CA GLY A 129 -6.12 0.42 -18.85
C GLY A 129 -5.17 1.26 -17.98
N ILE A 130 -4.31 0.60 -17.18
CA ILE A 130 -3.34 1.28 -16.30
C ILE A 130 -2.05 1.50 -17.09
N GLY A 131 -1.75 2.76 -17.39
CA GLY A 131 -0.54 3.18 -18.08
C GLY A 131 0.56 3.70 -17.16
N PRO A 132 1.70 4.11 -17.74
CA PRO A 132 2.82 4.67 -16.98
C PRO A 132 2.49 5.96 -16.20
N SER A 133 1.49 6.72 -16.65
CA SER A 133 1.04 7.96 -16.00
C SER A 133 0.15 7.70 -14.78
N ASP A 134 -0.38 6.50 -14.63
CA ASP A 134 -1.30 6.14 -13.54
C ASP A 134 -0.55 5.62 -12.30
N ILE A 135 0.73 5.37 -12.43
CA ILE A 135 1.64 4.96 -11.36
C ILE A 135 2.73 6.02 -11.13
N ARG A 136 3.42 5.96 -10.01
CA ARG A 136 4.40 6.98 -9.57
C ARG A 136 5.76 6.91 -10.30
N LEU A 137 5.71 6.76 -11.62
CA LEU A 137 6.90 6.70 -12.48
C LEU A 137 7.51 8.07 -12.75
N LYS A 138 6.67 9.09 -12.90
CA LYS A 138 7.14 10.48 -13.10
C LYS A 138 8.00 10.95 -11.92
N GLU A 139 7.56 10.65 -10.72
CA GLU A 139 8.27 10.98 -9.49
C GLU A 139 9.58 10.19 -9.36
N LEU A 140 9.61 8.93 -9.83
CA LEU A 140 10.85 8.17 -9.93
C LEU A 140 11.84 8.88 -10.86
N MET A 141 11.43 9.21 -12.09
CA MET A 141 12.30 9.85 -13.06
C MET A 141 12.86 11.18 -12.55
N HIS A 142 12.03 12.02 -11.93
CA HIS A 142 12.52 13.25 -11.31
C HIS A 142 13.53 13.01 -10.19
N ARG A 143 13.37 11.92 -9.44
CA ARG A 143 14.31 11.53 -8.40
C ARG A 143 15.66 11.08 -8.95
N LEU A 144 15.67 10.49 -10.15
CA LEU A 144 16.89 10.04 -10.84
C LEU A 144 17.71 11.20 -11.48
N GLU A 145 17.19 12.42 -11.49
CA GLU A 145 17.95 13.63 -11.85
C GLU A 145 19.02 13.97 -10.79
N LYS A 146 18.90 13.39 -9.59
CA LYS A 146 19.89 13.50 -8.52
C LYS A 146 21.05 12.52 -8.74
N ASP A 147 22.02 12.55 -7.84
CA ASP A 147 23.19 11.63 -7.83
C ASP A 147 22.76 10.22 -7.41
N VAL A 148 22.31 9.42 -8.37
CA VAL A 148 21.87 8.02 -8.21
C VAL A 148 22.79 7.11 -9.01
N ASP A 149 23.35 6.09 -8.37
CA ASP A 149 24.27 5.13 -8.98
C ASP A 149 23.54 3.91 -9.54
N GLU A 150 22.49 3.45 -8.84
CA GLU A 150 21.79 2.21 -9.20
C GLU A 150 20.29 2.26 -8.90
N VAL A 151 19.52 1.71 -9.84
CA VAL A 151 18.09 1.40 -9.67
C VAL A 151 17.91 -0.12 -9.66
N ILE A 152 17.43 -0.66 -8.55
CA ILE A 152 17.10 -2.09 -8.40
C ILE A 152 15.59 -2.25 -8.61
N ILE A 153 15.19 -2.92 -9.67
CA ILE A 153 13.78 -3.16 -9.96
C ILE A 153 13.31 -4.39 -9.18
N ALA A 154 12.36 -4.19 -8.28
CA ALA A 154 11.79 -5.21 -7.41
C ALA A 154 10.26 -5.28 -7.54
N THR A 155 9.77 -5.20 -8.77
CA THR A 155 8.37 -5.46 -9.11
C THR A 155 8.07 -6.95 -9.04
N ASN A 156 6.80 -7.31 -8.85
CA ASN A 156 6.37 -8.70 -8.74
C ASN A 156 6.66 -9.50 -10.03
N SER A 157 6.71 -10.82 -9.92
CA SER A 157 6.89 -11.74 -11.07
C SER A 157 5.61 -11.99 -11.88
N SER A 158 4.60 -11.11 -11.74
CA SER A 158 3.40 -11.10 -12.56
C SER A 158 3.65 -10.50 -13.94
N LEU A 159 2.74 -10.71 -14.89
CA LEU A 159 2.83 -10.10 -16.21
C LEU A 159 2.91 -8.55 -16.13
N GLU A 160 2.14 -7.96 -15.24
CA GLU A 160 2.12 -6.52 -14.98
C GLU A 160 3.45 -6.04 -14.39
N GLY A 161 4.00 -6.79 -13.42
CA GLY A 161 5.29 -6.48 -12.81
C GLY A 161 6.45 -6.61 -13.80
N GLU A 162 6.44 -7.62 -14.69
CA GLU A 162 7.42 -7.77 -15.78
C GLU A 162 7.31 -6.62 -16.79
N THR A 163 6.09 -6.27 -17.20
CA THR A 163 5.83 -5.13 -18.11
C THR A 163 6.35 -3.83 -17.51
N THR A 164 6.09 -3.61 -16.23
CA THR A 164 6.55 -2.44 -15.48
C THR A 164 8.07 -2.40 -15.40
N ALA A 165 8.70 -3.54 -15.09
CA ALA A 165 10.17 -3.65 -15.04
C ALA A 165 10.84 -3.34 -16.39
N MET A 166 10.31 -3.88 -17.47
CA MET A 166 10.80 -3.61 -18.82
C MET A 166 10.67 -2.12 -19.15
N TYR A 167 9.55 -1.51 -18.82
CA TYR A 167 9.31 -0.11 -19.07
C TYR A 167 10.28 0.79 -18.29
N ILE A 168 10.46 0.55 -17.00
CA ILE A 168 11.42 1.27 -16.14
C ILE A 168 12.84 1.10 -16.69
N SER A 169 13.24 -0.13 -17.01
CA SER A 169 14.56 -0.42 -17.56
C SER A 169 14.83 0.38 -18.85
N LYS A 170 13.83 0.46 -19.73
CA LYS A 170 13.94 1.21 -21.00
C LYS A 170 14.09 2.73 -20.76
N LEU A 171 13.43 3.26 -19.72
CA LEU A 171 13.55 4.68 -19.38
C LEU A 171 14.87 5.02 -18.69
N VAL A 172 15.36 4.14 -17.81
CA VAL A 172 16.52 4.44 -16.95
C VAL A 172 17.85 4.15 -17.66
N LYS A 173 17.95 3.08 -18.46
CA LYS A 173 19.20 2.73 -19.16
C LYS A 173 19.87 3.87 -19.94
N PRO A 174 19.14 4.71 -20.71
CA PRO A 174 19.74 5.82 -21.45
C PRO A 174 20.38 6.89 -20.55
N THR A 175 20.04 6.97 -19.26
CA THR A 175 20.60 7.95 -18.31
C THR A 175 22.01 7.56 -17.83
N GLY A 176 22.47 6.35 -18.11
CA GLY A 176 23.75 5.82 -17.63
C GLY A 176 23.72 5.25 -16.21
N ILE A 177 22.57 5.34 -15.51
CA ILE A 177 22.38 4.74 -14.18
C ILE A 177 22.33 3.22 -14.33
N LYS A 178 23.04 2.51 -13.44
CA LYS A 178 23.00 1.05 -13.40
C LYS A 178 21.57 0.56 -13.09
N VAL A 179 21.08 -0.38 -13.88
CA VAL A 179 19.76 -1.02 -13.66
C VAL A 179 19.98 -2.49 -13.35
N SER A 180 19.52 -2.90 -12.20
CA SER A 180 19.52 -4.29 -11.75
C SER A 180 18.08 -4.75 -11.51
N ARG A 181 17.87 -6.06 -11.53
CA ARG A 181 16.60 -6.68 -11.18
C ARG A 181 16.82 -7.77 -10.15
N ILE A 182 15.92 -7.86 -9.18
CA ILE A 182 15.92 -9.00 -8.26
C ILE A 182 15.59 -10.28 -9.03
N ALA A 183 16.27 -11.37 -8.70
CA ALA A 183 15.96 -12.68 -9.28
C ALA A 183 14.60 -13.14 -8.81
N SER A 184 13.77 -13.59 -9.76
CA SER A 184 12.55 -14.33 -9.46
C SER A 184 12.94 -15.78 -9.19
N GLY A 185 12.75 -16.22 -7.96
CA GLY A 185 12.93 -17.61 -7.60
C GLY A 185 11.83 -18.50 -8.16
#